data_cd75fb9c8f6f4c06236a433206ac4fbc
#
_entry.id   cd75fb9c8f6f4c06236a433206ac4fbc
#
_cell.length_a   1.000
_cell.length_b   1.000
_cell.length_c   1.000
_cell.angle_alpha   90.00
_cell.angle_beta   90.00
_cell.angle_gamma   90.00
#
_symmetry.space_group_name_H-M   'P 1'
#
loop_
_entity.id
_entity.type
_entity.pdbx_description
1 polymer ?
#
loop_
_entity_poly.entity_id
_entity_poly.type
_entity_poly.pdbx_seq_one_letter_code
_entity_poly.pdbx_strand_id
1 'polypeptide(L)'
;MARCIGLGVVAALFLVSASLSAQTSTPKKIKLLTLLGRPLQFVIADKQGYFAKHGVSAETENLPSSDILRSNLANGNGDLAYLAVDNAVAMVELAHQDVVILMGGEGSQNELMVQPEIKSLEELRDKTLIVDAPNTAYAIQMKKILLGKGLQVARDYEMKPIGGTPQRLIAMREHKEYAGSMLGPPALITAKREGFVSLAKVHDVIGPYQAAGYFAQRKWALDNKENVENYLAAIIEAQRWLMDPANKQQVIDLWISDFHMTPEVAAATYESSVNTTGGFEKDAALDIDGFKNVLKLRAEIEGQWGGHPPGVEKYYDPSYYNAALKKASGVK
;
A
#
# COMPACT_ATOMS: atom_id res chain seq x y z
N MET A 1 -88.13 -0.20 46.17
CA MET A 1 -87.16 0.82 45.78
C MET A 1 -85.74 0.23 45.75
N ALA A 2 -85.26 -0.22 44.65
CA ALA A 2 -83.93 -0.82 44.50
C ALA A 2 -83.03 0.10 43.61
N ARG A 3 -81.94 0.55 44.17
CA ARG A 3 -80.91 1.31 43.45
C ARG A 3 -79.83 0.34 42.95
N CYS A 4 -79.71 0.20 41.65
CA CYS A 4 -78.57 -0.44 40.99
C CYS A 4 -77.41 0.53 40.95
N ILE A 5 -76.24 0.12 41.49
CA ILE A 5 -74.93 0.80 41.36
C ILE A 5 -74.16 0.09 40.24
N GLY A 6 -73.95 0.79 39.16
CA GLY A 6 -73.11 0.28 38.05
C GLY A 6 -71.61 0.51 38.35
N LEU A 7 -70.82 -0.54 38.30
CA LEU A 7 -69.37 -0.53 38.38
C LEU A 7 -68.84 -0.33 36.97
N GLY A 8 -68.23 0.83 36.74
CA GLY A 8 -67.44 1.11 35.49
C GLY A 8 -66.01 0.55 35.64
N VAL A 9 -65.66 -0.40 34.80
CA VAL A 9 -64.30 -0.90 34.67
C VAL A 9 -63.52 -0.01 33.70
N VAL A 10 -62.57 0.72 34.22
CA VAL A 10 -61.58 1.51 33.36
C VAL A 10 -60.46 0.56 33.04
N ALA A 11 -60.37 0.15 31.77
CA ALA A 11 -59.20 -0.59 31.24
C ALA A 11 -58.11 0.40 30.90
N ALA A 12 -57.02 0.42 31.66
CA ALA A 12 -55.79 1.18 31.36
C ALA A 12 -54.94 0.39 30.36
N LEU A 13 -54.86 0.85 29.11
CA LEU A 13 -53.91 0.35 28.12
C LEU A 13 -52.51 0.91 28.47
N PHE A 14 -51.63 0.03 28.94
CA PHE A 14 -50.19 0.31 29.03
C PHE A 14 -49.57 0.13 27.64
N LEU A 15 -49.25 1.22 26.97
CA LEU A 15 -48.37 1.23 25.80
C LEU A 15 -46.94 1.00 26.26
N VAL A 16 -46.41 -0.21 26.10
CA VAL A 16 -45.00 -0.52 26.30
C VAL A 16 -44.27 -0.03 25.06
N SER A 17 -43.67 1.15 25.17
CA SER A 17 -42.71 1.65 24.14
C SER A 17 -41.43 0.82 24.24
N ALA A 18 -41.26 -0.18 23.37
CA ALA A 18 -40.00 -0.87 23.19
C ALA A 18 -39.00 0.09 22.56
N SER A 19 -38.14 0.71 23.36
CA SER A 19 -36.97 1.45 22.90
C SER A 19 -36.03 0.43 22.28
N LEU A 20 -35.95 0.40 20.95
CA LEU A 20 -34.93 -0.33 20.22
C LEU A 20 -33.60 0.37 20.49
N SER A 21 -32.88 -0.04 21.54
CA SER A 21 -31.49 0.38 21.74
C SER A 21 -30.69 -0.19 20.60
N ALA A 22 -30.35 0.65 19.61
CA ALA A 22 -29.34 0.31 18.63
C ALA A 22 -28.05 0.05 19.44
N GLN A 23 -27.68 -1.20 19.55
CA GLN A 23 -26.43 -1.64 20.14
C GLN A 23 -25.33 -1.13 19.21
N THR A 24 -24.74 0.04 19.51
CA THR A 24 -23.54 0.53 18.85
C THR A 24 -22.40 -0.42 19.22
N SER A 25 -22.18 -1.42 18.37
CA SER A 25 -21.01 -2.27 18.51
C SER A 25 -19.77 -1.38 18.41
N THR A 26 -18.87 -1.50 19.38
CA THR A 26 -17.57 -0.82 19.31
C THR A 26 -16.92 -1.17 17.98
N PRO A 27 -16.48 -0.17 17.18
CA PRO A 27 -15.84 -0.44 15.90
C PRO A 27 -14.68 -1.42 16.07
N LYS A 28 -14.62 -2.45 15.24
CA LYS A 28 -13.52 -3.41 15.30
C LYS A 28 -12.25 -2.71 14.84
N LYS A 29 -11.22 -2.75 15.68
CA LYS A 29 -9.93 -2.14 15.37
C LYS A 29 -9.17 -3.00 14.36
N ILE A 30 -8.62 -2.37 13.31
CA ILE A 30 -7.78 -3.00 12.30
C ILE A 30 -6.37 -2.43 12.42
N LYS A 31 -5.38 -3.32 12.50
CA LYS A 31 -3.97 -2.97 12.56
C LYS A 31 -3.31 -3.14 11.21
N LEU A 32 -2.92 -2.01 10.60
CA LEU A 32 -2.21 -1.96 9.34
C LEU A 32 -0.70 -1.97 9.54
N LEU A 33 0.00 -2.91 8.93
CA LEU A 33 1.47 -2.95 8.88
C LEU A 33 1.99 -2.23 7.63
N THR A 34 3.03 -1.40 7.78
CA THR A 34 3.62 -0.61 6.70
C THR A 34 5.12 -0.35 6.94
N LEU A 35 5.86 -0.01 5.87
CA LEU A 35 7.26 0.42 5.93
C LEU A 35 7.45 1.93 5.80
N LEU A 36 6.44 2.64 5.32
CA LEU A 36 6.57 4.04 4.88
C LEU A 36 5.94 5.03 5.86
N GLY A 37 5.73 4.60 7.10
CA GLY A 37 4.91 5.35 8.04
C GLY A 37 3.42 5.19 7.72
N ARG A 38 2.59 6.14 8.12
CA ARG A 38 1.16 6.12 7.81
C ARG A 38 0.96 6.47 6.33
N PRO A 39 0.30 5.62 5.53
CA PRO A 39 -0.06 6.00 4.16
C PRO A 39 -0.93 7.25 4.14
N LEU A 40 -0.80 8.12 3.14
CA LEU A 40 -1.59 9.36 3.07
C LEU A 40 -3.10 9.05 3.03
N GLN A 41 -3.52 8.01 2.31
CA GLN A 41 -4.92 7.58 2.28
C GLN A 41 -5.44 7.22 3.67
N PHE A 42 -4.60 6.58 4.50
CA PHE A 42 -4.92 6.30 5.89
C PHE A 42 -5.14 7.59 6.69
N VAL A 43 -4.22 8.57 6.55
CA VAL A 43 -4.32 9.88 7.23
C VAL A 43 -5.58 10.61 6.82
N ILE A 44 -5.92 10.60 5.52
CA ILE A 44 -7.12 11.21 5.00
C ILE A 44 -8.37 10.49 5.53
N ALA A 45 -8.40 9.13 5.49
CA ALA A 45 -9.55 8.35 5.98
C ALA A 45 -9.83 8.64 7.46
N ASP A 46 -8.78 8.78 8.27
CA ASP A 46 -8.88 9.13 9.68
C ASP A 46 -9.40 10.56 9.88
N LYS A 47 -8.77 11.56 9.25
CA LYS A 47 -9.11 12.99 9.39
C LYS A 47 -10.48 13.34 8.80
N GLN A 48 -10.90 12.72 7.69
CA GLN A 48 -12.20 12.92 7.07
C GLN A 48 -13.31 12.06 7.70
N GLY A 49 -12.97 11.21 8.68
CA GLY A 49 -13.93 10.39 9.39
C GLY A 49 -14.45 9.19 8.57
N TYR A 50 -13.79 8.80 7.49
CA TYR A 50 -14.26 7.69 6.64
C TYR A 50 -14.21 6.34 7.36
N PHE A 51 -13.23 6.12 8.24
CA PHE A 51 -13.23 4.91 9.07
C PHE A 51 -14.46 4.83 9.96
N ALA A 52 -14.79 5.92 10.67
CA ALA A 52 -15.98 5.99 11.51
C ALA A 52 -17.28 5.83 10.69
N LYS A 53 -17.35 6.44 9.51
CA LYS A 53 -18.47 6.32 8.56
C LYS A 53 -18.75 4.86 8.20
N HIS A 54 -17.70 4.06 8.01
CA HIS A 54 -17.81 2.63 7.69
C HIS A 54 -17.79 1.72 8.91
N GLY A 55 -17.89 2.26 10.14
CA GLY A 55 -17.99 1.47 11.37
C GLY A 55 -16.72 0.69 11.72
N VAL A 56 -15.55 1.16 11.29
CA VAL A 56 -14.24 0.61 11.65
C VAL A 56 -13.38 1.64 12.37
N SER A 57 -12.43 1.17 13.15
CA SER A 57 -11.29 1.95 13.64
C SER A 57 -10.00 1.31 13.17
N ALA A 58 -8.96 2.11 12.98
CA ALA A 58 -7.72 1.60 12.43
C ALA A 58 -6.50 2.22 13.13
N GLU A 59 -5.41 1.45 13.16
CA GLU A 59 -4.10 1.93 13.59
C GLU A 59 -3.02 1.44 12.64
N THR A 60 -1.87 2.08 12.65
CA THR A 60 -0.72 1.67 11.83
C THR A 60 0.47 1.29 12.70
N GLU A 61 1.22 0.30 12.26
CA GLU A 61 2.54 -0.01 12.78
C GLU A 61 3.56 0.08 11.64
N ASN A 62 4.57 0.94 11.83
CA ASN A 62 5.65 1.10 10.87
C ASN A 62 6.81 0.17 11.23
N LEU A 63 7.18 -0.69 10.31
CA LEU A 63 8.21 -1.70 10.49
C LEU A 63 9.47 -1.36 9.67
N PRO A 64 10.67 -1.77 10.10
CA PRO A 64 11.92 -1.29 9.51
C PRO A 64 12.28 -1.95 8.17
N SER A 65 11.75 -3.15 7.87
CA SER A 65 12.04 -3.87 6.63
C SER A 65 10.88 -4.75 6.18
N SER A 66 10.87 -5.11 4.88
CA SER A 66 9.89 -6.04 4.31
C SER A 66 9.93 -7.41 4.99
N ASP A 67 11.11 -7.91 5.36
CA ASP A 67 11.25 -9.21 6.04
C ASP A 67 10.57 -9.20 7.40
N ILE A 68 10.77 -8.15 8.19
CA ILE A 68 10.12 -7.98 9.50
C ILE A 68 8.61 -7.81 9.33
N LEU A 69 8.15 -7.05 8.32
CA LEU A 69 6.73 -6.90 8.04
C LEU A 69 6.08 -8.24 7.68
N ARG A 70 6.68 -8.99 6.76
CA ARG A 70 6.17 -10.31 6.35
C ARG A 70 6.09 -11.28 7.54
N SER A 71 7.14 -11.28 8.40
CA SER A 71 7.15 -12.10 9.62
C SER A 71 6.03 -11.69 10.59
N ASN A 72 5.82 -10.39 10.80
CA ASN A 72 4.74 -9.91 11.67
C ASN A 72 3.36 -10.30 11.15
N LEU A 73 3.10 -10.11 9.83
CA LEU A 73 1.84 -10.51 9.22
C LEU A 73 1.63 -12.03 9.32
N ALA A 74 2.67 -12.84 9.06
CA ALA A 74 2.61 -14.29 9.16
C ALA A 74 2.28 -14.78 10.58
N ASN A 75 2.78 -14.08 11.60
CA ASN A 75 2.56 -14.39 13.01
C ASN A 75 1.26 -13.79 13.60
N GLY A 76 0.46 -13.08 12.80
CA GLY A 76 -0.78 -12.46 13.26
C GLY A 76 -0.57 -11.22 14.15
N ASN A 77 0.62 -10.59 14.10
CA ASN A 77 0.92 -9.37 14.83
C ASN A 77 0.34 -8.11 14.14
N GLY A 78 -0.32 -8.27 13.03
CA GLY A 78 -1.08 -7.26 12.29
C GLY A 78 -2.14 -7.92 11.43
N ASP A 79 -3.12 -7.16 11.03
CA ASP A 79 -4.31 -7.62 10.32
C ASP A 79 -4.17 -7.48 8.80
N LEU A 80 -3.70 -6.33 8.37
CA LEU A 80 -3.48 -5.96 6.97
C LEU A 80 -2.03 -5.50 6.78
N ALA A 81 -1.52 -5.64 5.58
CA ALA A 81 -0.31 -4.98 5.13
C ALA A 81 -0.60 -4.04 3.96
N TYR A 82 0.02 -2.85 3.96
CA TYR A 82 0.12 -1.99 2.79
C TYR A 82 1.58 -1.88 2.37
N LEU A 83 1.91 -2.56 1.27
CA LEU A 83 3.27 -2.68 0.77
C LEU A 83 3.22 -3.11 -0.70
N ALA A 84 4.38 -3.12 -1.39
CA ALA A 84 4.45 -3.69 -2.73
C ALA A 84 3.86 -5.11 -2.73
N VAL A 85 2.89 -5.37 -3.60
CA VAL A 85 2.15 -6.65 -3.68
C VAL A 85 3.04 -7.84 -4.02
N ASP A 86 4.22 -7.57 -4.55
CA ASP A 86 5.31 -8.53 -4.70
C ASP A 86 5.66 -9.27 -3.40
N ASN A 87 5.50 -8.61 -2.24
CA ASN A 87 5.68 -9.23 -0.93
C ASN A 87 4.62 -10.29 -0.64
N ALA A 88 3.37 -10.10 -1.08
CA ALA A 88 2.35 -11.14 -0.95
C ALA A 88 2.72 -12.37 -1.79
N VAL A 89 3.23 -12.17 -3.02
CA VAL A 89 3.74 -13.26 -3.86
C VAL A 89 4.91 -13.99 -3.17
N ALA A 90 5.86 -13.24 -2.60
CA ALA A 90 6.98 -13.82 -1.86
C ALA A 90 6.52 -14.64 -0.64
N MET A 91 5.52 -14.18 0.09
CA MET A 91 4.96 -14.91 1.23
C MET A 91 4.32 -16.22 0.79
N VAL A 92 3.58 -16.23 -0.32
CA VAL A 92 2.96 -17.45 -0.86
C VAL A 92 4.02 -18.44 -1.37
N GLU A 93 4.94 -17.97 -2.21
CA GLU A 93 5.85 -18.84 -2.95
C GLU A 93 7.09 -19.27 -2.16
N LEU A 94 7.62 -18.40 -1.30
CA LEU A 94 8.88 -18.66 -0.61
C LEU A 94 8.68 -19.05 0.87
N ALA A 95 7.65 -18.49 1.50
CA ALA A 95 7.35 -18.74 2.91
C ALA A 95 6.13 -19.66 3.13
N HIS A 96 5.49 -20.12 2.05
CA HIS A 96 4.33 -21.02 2.06
C HIS A 96 3.19 -20.52 2.96
N GLN A 97 2.98 -19.18 2.97
CA GLN A 97 1.91 -18.53 3.72
C GLN A 97 0.67 -18.37 2.82
N ASP A 98 -0.51 -18.62 3.35
CA ASP A 98 -1.76 -18.39 2.62
C ASP A 98 -2.19 -16.92 2.72
N VAL A 99 -1.61 -16.09 1.87
CA VAL A 99 -1.84 -14.64 1.78
C VAL A 99 -2.66 -14.33 0.54
N VAL A 100 -3.53 -13.32 0.65
CA VAL A 100 -4.36 -12.83 -0.45
C VAL A 100 -4.25 -11.33 -0.59
N ILE A 101 -4.09 -10.85 -1.83
CA ILE A 101 -4.18 -9.44 -2.19
C ILE A 101 -5.67 -9.09 -2.27
N LEU A 102 -6.06 -7.99 -1.66
CA LEU A 102 -7.46 -7.57 -1.47
C LEU A 102 -7.82 -6.35 -2.34
N MET A 103 -6.84 -5.46 -2.58
CA MET A 103 -7.01 -4.21 -3.30
C MET A 103 -5.64 -3.70 -3.79
N GLY A 104 -5.63 -2.90 -4.85
CA GLY A 104 -4.47 -2.16 -5.30
C GLY A 104 -4.17 -0.95 -4.42
N GLY A 105 -3.56 0.04 -4.98
CA GLY A 105 -3.18 1.29 -4.32
C GLY A 105 -2.51 2.22 -5.32
N GLU A 106 -1.29 1.89 -5.70
CA GLU A 106 -0.50 2.72 -6.62
C GLU A 106 0.34 1.86 -7.56
N GLY A 107 0.66 2.42 -8.71
CA GLY A 107 1.65 1.89 -9.63
C GLY A 107 3.08 2.24 -9.20
N SER A 108 4.05 1.94 -10.05
CA SER A 108 5.46 2.20 -9.76
C SER A 108 6.01 3.38 -10.56
N GLN A 109 6.42 4.41 -9.83
CA GLN A 109 7.22 5.54 -10.35
C GLN A 109 8.69 5.45 -9.92
N ASN A 110 9.15 4.24 -9.62
CA ASN A 110 10.52 4.04 -9.15
C ASN A 110 11.53 4.35 -10.26
N GLU A 111 12.64 4.97 -9.85
CA GLU A 111 13.81 5.21 -10.69
C GLU A 111 15.06 4.69 -9.98
N LEU A 112 16.03 4.20 -10.79
CA LEU A 112 17.36 3.88 -10.28
C LEU A 112 18.14 5.18 -10.11
N MET A 113 18.22 5.62 -8.86
CA MET A 113 18.94 6.82 -8.45
C MET A 113 20.34 6.47 -8.01
N VAL A 114 21.32 7.22 -8.46
CA VAL A 114 22.76 6.99 -8.19
C VAL A 114 23.44 8.24 -7.70
N GLN A 115 24.65 8.05 -7.15
CA GLN A 115 25.53 9.15 -6.76
C GLN A 115 25.83 10.09 -7.95
N PRO A 116 26.03 11.40 -7.70
CA PRO A 116 26.14 12.41 -8.76
C PRO A 116 27.26 12.18 -9.78
N GLU A 117 28.33 11.50 -9.37
CA GLU A 117 29.47 11.18 -10.22
C GLU A 117 29.20 10.05 -11.23
N ILE A 118 28.21 9.19 -10.98
CA ILE A 118 27.88 8.04 -11.83
C ILE A 118 26.96 8.50 -12.97
N LYS A 119 27.33 8.22 -14.22
CA LYS A 119 26.65 8.73 -15.41
C LYS A 119 26.04 7.65 -16.29
N SER A 120 26.39 6.39 -16.08
CA SER A 120 25.87 5.27 -16.87
C SER A 120 25.61 4.02 -16.00
N LEU A 121 24.81 3.09 -16.52
CA LEU A 121 24.55 1.82 -15.85
C LEU A 121 25.82 0.95 -15.79
N GLU A 122 26.68 1.06 -16.80
CA GLU A 122 27.94 0.31 -16.90
C GLU A 122 28.92 0.67 -15.79
N GLU A 123 28.88 1.93 -15.31
CA GLU A 123 29.72 2.41 -14.19
C GLU A 123 29.32 1.84 -12.83
N LEU A 124 28.19 1.11 -12.77
CA LEU A 124 27.77 0.39 -11.57
C LEU A 124 28.52 -0.94 -11.37
N ARG A 125 29.40 -1.33 -12.30
CA ARG A 125 30.29 -2.48 -12.10
C ARG A 125 31.19 -2.24 -10.89
N ASP A 126 31.35 -3.30 -10.08
CA ASP A 126 32.13 -3.31 -8.83
C ASP A 126 31.62 -2.31 -7.76
N LYS A 127 30.36 -1.87 -7.86
CA LYS A 127 29.74 -0.96 -6.89
C LYS A 127 28.78 -1.70 -5.95
N THR A 128 28.53 -1.08 -4.80
CA THR A 128 27.49 -1.50 -3.87
C THR A 128 26.21 -0.70 -4.10
N LEU A 129 25.12 -1.40 -4.43
CA LEU A 129 23.78 -0.87 -4.52
C LEU A 129 22.96 -1.29 -3.30
N ILE A 130 22.04 -0.45 -2.86
CA ILE A 130 21.28 -0.73 -1.63
C ILE A 130 19.80 -0.94 -1.90
N VAL A 131 19.20 -1.86 -1.14
CA VAL A 131 17.79 -2.28 -1.22
C VAL A 131 17.21 -2.44 0.18
N ASP A 132 15.90 -2.67 0.29
CA ASP A 132 15.28 -3.03 1.56
C ASP A 132 15.54 -4.50 1.92
N ALA A 133 15.35 -5.40 0.94
CA ALA A 133 15.70 -6.82 1.01
C ALA A 133 15.95 -7.37 -0.42
N PRO A 134 16.78 -8.43 -0.59
CA PRO A 134 17.24 -8.87 -1.91
C PRO A 134 16.16 -9.46 -2.84
N ASN A 135 15.01 -9.86 -2.29
CA ASN A 135 13.91 -10.52 -3.02
C ASN A 135 12.62 -9.70 -3.05
N THR A 136 12.74 -8.38 -2.91
CA THR A 136 11.62 -7.45 -2.97
C THR A 136 11.47 -6.81 -4.35
N ALA A 137 10.35 -6.14 -4.58
CA ALA A 137 10.05 -5.42 -5.81
C ALA A 137 11.20 -4.52 -6.26
N TYR A 138 11.74 -3.69 -5.36
CA TYR A 138 12.82 -2.76 -5.68
C TYR A 138 14.11 -3.48 -6.11
N ALA A 139 14.46 -4.57 -5.41
CA ALA A 139 15.63 -5.37 -5.75
C ALA A 139 15.47 -6.06 -7.11
N ILE A 140 14.29 -6.63 -7.38
CA ILE A 140 13.99 -7.31 -8.64
C ILE A 140 13.95 -6.33 -9.81
N GLN A 141 13.36 -5.15 -9.62
CA GLN A 141 13.39 -4.06 -10.63
C GLN A 141 14.82 -3.63 -10.96
N MET A 142 15.66 -3.44 -9.94
CA MET A 142 17.08 -3.10 -10.11
C MET A 142 17.83 -4.19 -10.88
N LYS A 143 17.68 -5.46 -10.48
CA LYS A 143 18.28 -6.61 -11.18
C LYS A 143 17.88 -6.63 -12.66
N LYS A 144 16.61 -6.38 -12.99
CA LYS A 144 16.10 -6.34 -14.37
C LYS A 144 16.76 -5.22 -15.17
N ILE A 145 16.82 -4.03 -14.62
CA ILE A 145 17.46 -2.87 -15.27
C ILE A 145 18.93 -3.16 -15.60
N LEU A 146 19.67 -3.67 -14.60
CA LEU A 146 21.11 -3.93 -14.75
C LEU A 146 21.39 -5.15 -15.63
N LEU A 147 20.54 -6.16 -15.62
CA LEU A 147 20.65 -7.31 -16.51
C LEU A 147 20.56 -6.89 -17.99
N GLY A 148 19.77 -5.85 -18.31
CA GLY A 148 19.70 -5.26 -19.65
C GLY A 148 21.04 -4.72 -20.16
N LYS A 149 22.01 -4.49 -19.26
CA LYS A 149 23.41 -4.13 -19.57
C LYS A 149 24.41 -5.26 -19.30
N GLY A 150 23.92 -6.47 -19.10
CA GLY A 150 24.74 -7.64 -18.81
C GLY A 150 25.37 -7.66 -17.41
N LEU A 151 24.91 -6.78 -16.50
CA LEU A 151 25.38 -6.74 -15.11
C LEU A 151 24.53 -7.65 -14.24
N GLN A 152 25.18 -8.54 -13.48
CA GLN A 152 24.55 -9.50 -12.59
C GLN A 152 25.00 -9.29 -11.15
N VAL A 153 24.05 -9.40 -10.21
CA VAL A 153 24.33 -9.32 -8.77
C VAL A 153 25.33 -10.40 -8.35
N ALA A 154 26.17 -10.10 -7.37
CA ALA A 154 27.26 -10.91 -6.83
C ALA A 154 28.40 -11.25 -7.81
N ARG A 155 28.23 -11.00 -9.10
CA ARG A 155 29.30 -11.12 -10.09
C ARG A 155 29.87 -9.75 -10.50
N ASP A 156 28.99 -8.80 -10.78
CA ASP A 156 29.34 -7.51 -11.36
C ASP A 156 29.05 -6.32 -10.43
N TYR A 157 28.20 -6.52 -9.42
CA TYR A 157 27.90 -5.54 -8.36
C TYR A 157 27.38 -6.23 -7.10
N GLU A 158 27.50 -5.55 -5.98
CA GLU A 158 26.97 -6.01 -4.71
C GLU A 158 25.58 -5.38 -4.42
N MET A 159 24.74 -6.11 -3.70
CA MET A 159 23.45 -5.64 -3.23
C MET A 159 23.34 -5.79 -1.73
N LYS A 160 23.18 -4.66 -1.01
CA LYS A 160 23.18 -4.61 0.45
C LYS A 160 21.80 -4.21 0.99
N PRO A 161 21.21 -4.96 1.93
CA PRO A 161 19.95 -4.59 2.59
C PRO A 161 20.20 -3.46 3.61
N ILE A 162 19.41 -2.38 3.52
CA ILE A 162 19.49 -1.22 4.43
C ILE A 162 18.13 -0.92 5.09
N GLY A 163 17.01 -1.23 4.42
CA GLY A 163 15.69 -0.92 4.93
C GLY A 163 14.83 -0.15 3.93
N GLY A 164 13.76 0.49 4.41
CA GLY A 164 12.78 1.21 3.59
C GLY A 164 13.38 2.37 2.78
N THR A 165 12.58 2.94 1.87
CA THR A 165 13.04 4.01 0.97
C THR A 165 13.65 5.23 1.70
N PRO A 166 13.07 5.74 2.82
CA PRO A 166 13.68 6.85 3.55
C PRO A 166 15.07 6.51 4.09
N GLN A 167 15.25 5.31 4.67
CA GLN A 167 16.53 4.86 5.22
C GLN A 167 17.60 4.74 4.13
N ARG A 168 17.22 4.27 2.93
CA ARG A 168 18.16 4.17 1.81
C ARG A 168 18.59 5.53 1.30
N LEU A 169 17.68 6.53 1.22
CA LEU A 169 18.08 7.88 0.84
C LEU A 169 19.04 8.51 1.87
N ILE A 170 18.78 8.32 3.16
CA ILE A 170 19.69 8.76 4.23
C ILE A 170 21.06 8.08 4.06
N ALA A 171 21.08 6.77 3.88
CA ALA A 171 22.31 6.02 3.71
C ALA A 171 23.13 6.49 2.48
N MET A 172 22.46 6.79 1.36
CA MET A 172 23.15 7.34 0.17
C MET A 172 23.74 8.74 0.41
N ARG A 173 23.15 9.56 1.28
CA ARG A 173 23.72 10.87 1.66
C ARG A 173 24.96 10.74 2.53
N GLU A 174 24.92 9.82 3.47
CA GLU A 174 25.96 9.64 4.49
C GLU A 174 27.13 8.79 4.00
N HIS A 175 26.89 7.90 3.03
CA HIS A 175 27.82 6.88 2.58
C HIS A 175 27.98 6.90 1.06
N LYS A 176 29.04 7.52 0.57
CA LYS A 176 29.34 7.62 -0.87
C LYS A 176 29.63 6.28 -1.54
N GLU A 177 30.05 5.28 -0.77
CA GLU A 177 30.24 3.90 -1.23
C GLU A 177 28.93 3.23 -1.64
N TYR A 178 27.78 3.72 -1.17
CA TYR A 178 26.45 3.27 -1.66
C TYR A 178 26.14 4.01 -2.97
N ALA A 179 26.50 3.35 -4.06
CA ALA A 179 26.46 3.92 -5.40
C ALA A 179 25.04 4.28 -5.89
N GLY A 180 24.02 3.57 -5.41
CA GLY A 180 22.65 3.86 -5.82
C GLY A 180 21.59 2.96 -5.21
N SER A 181 20.33 3.31 -5.45
CA SER A 181 19.13 2.57 -5.02
C SER A 181 17.95 2.85 -5.94
N MET A 182 16.98 1.93 -5.95
CA MET A 182 15.65 2.21 -6.47
C MET A 182 14.90 3.10 -5.49
N LEU A 183 14.48 4.29 -5.91
CA LEU A 183 13.70 5.21 -5.10
C LEU A 183 12.38 5.55 -5.80
N GLY A 184 11.29 5.60 -5.05
CA GLY A 184 9.99 6.13 -5.46
C GLY A 184 9.69 7.46 -4.74
N PRO A 185 8.66 8.22 -5.18
CA PRO A 185 8.21 9.42 -4.49
C PRO A 185 7.81 9.11 -3.02
N PRO A 186 8.00 10.06 -2.09
CA PRO A 186 8.61 11.39 -2.25
C PRO A 186 10.15 11.41 -2.23
N ALA A 187 10.80 10.30 -1.81
CA ALA A 187 12.26 10.23 -1.68
C ALA A 187 12.98 10.44 -3.03
N LEU A 188 12.42 9.94 -4.13
CA LEU A 188 12.89 10.19 -5.48
C LEU A 188 12.96 11.70 -5.80
N ILE A 189 11.89 12.43 -5.46
CA ILE A 189 11.80 13.88 -5.70
C ILE A 189 12.89 14.60 -4.90
N THR A 190 13.04 14.23 -3.64
CA THR A 190 14.08 14.77 -2.74
C THR A 190 15.48 14.46 -3.29
N ALA A 191 15.75 13.21 -3.67
CA ALA A 191 17.05 12.81 -4.22
C ALA A 191 17.43 13.62 -5.48
N LYS A 192 16.49 13.82 -6.41
CA LYS A 192 16.72 14.65 -7.60
C LYS A 192 17.09 16.10 -7.25
N ARG A 193 16.43 16.68 -6.26
CA ARG A 193 16.73 18.05 -5.78
C ARG A 193 18.10 18.15 -5.10
N GLU A 194 18.59 17.08 -4.54
CA GLU A 194 19.90 16.97 -3.90
C GLU A 194 21.03 16.62 -4.88
N GLY A 195 20.70 16.48 -6.17
CA GLY A 195 21.68 16.25 -7.23
C GLY A 195 22.00 14.78 -7.53
N PHE A 196 21.32 13.83 -6.90
CA PHE A 196 21.39 12.42 -7.33
C PHE A 196 20.89 12.27 -8.76
N VAL A 197 21.46 11.33 -9.51
CA VAL A 197 21.18 11.13 -10.94
C VAL A 197 20.23 9.96 -11.13
N SER A 198 19.22 10.12 -11.98
CA SER A 198 18.36 9.03 -12.43
C SER A 198 18.97 8.37 -13.67
N LEU A 199 19.31 7.09 -13.60
CA LEU A 199 19.84 6.34 -14.73
C LEU A 199 18.77 5.53 -15.48
N ALA A 200 17.69 5.15 -14.82
CA ALA A 200 16.61 4.40 -15.45
C ALA A 200 15.29 4.55 -14.68
N LYS A 201 14.18 4.58 -15.41
CA LYS A 201 12.84 4.56 -14.88
C LYS A 201 12.23 3.17 -15.05
N VAL A 202 11.55 2.67 -14.03
CA VAL A 202 10.87 1.35 -14.06
C VAL A 202 9.89 1.28 -15.22
N HIS A 203 9.08 2.31 -15.41
CA HIS A 203 8.07 2.33 -16.46
C HIS A 203 8.69 2.15 -17.88
N ASP A 204 9.86 2.77 -18.14
CA ASP A 204 10.49 2.72 -19.45
C ASP A 204 11.14 1.36 -19.77
N VAL A 205 11.56 0.61 -18.72
CA VAL A 205 12.26 -0.67 -18.87
C VAL A 205 11.33 -1.88 -18.67
N ILE A 206 10.37 -1.77 -17.76
CA ILE A 206 9.51 -2.88 -17.33
C ILE A 206 8.07 -2.70 -17.82
N GLY A 207 7.62 -1.45 -18.05
CA GLY A 207 6.25 -1.10 -18.34
C GLY A 207 5.40 -0.91 -17.08
N PRO A 208 4.06 -1.02 -17.20
CA PRO A 208 3.16 -0.93 -16.06
C PRO A 208 3.57 -1.90 -14.94
N TYR A 209 3.51 -1.46 -13.69
CA TYR A 209 3.91 -2.27 -12.55
C TYR A 209 3.02 -1.94 -11.35
N GLN A 210 2.28 -2.93 -10.85
CA GLN A 210 1.53 -2.78 -9.60
C GLN A 210 2.51 -2.74 -8.44
N ALA A 211 2.67 -1.57 -7.83
CA ALA A 211 3.54 -1.41 -6.67
C ALA A 211 2.79 -1.75 -5.38
N ALA A 212 2.31 -0.76 -4.65
CA ALA A 212 1.67 -0.99 -3.37
C ALA A 212 0.20 -1.44 -3.52
N GLY A 213 -0.23 -2.23 -2.55
CA GLY A 213 -1.60 -2.69 -2.41
C GLY A 213 -1.83 -3.26 -1.02
N TYR A 214 -3.07 -3.65 -0.74
CA TYR A 214 -3.49 -4.21 0.54
C TYR A 214 -3.58 -5.71 0.44
N PHE A 215 -2.97 -6.40 1.39
CA PHE A 215 -3.01 -7.86 1.48
C PHE A 215 -3.06 -8.33 2.94
N ALA A 216 -3.54 -9.56 3.15
CA ALA A 216 -3.72 -10.15 4.47
C ALA A 216 -3.51 -11.67 4.43
N GLN A 217 -3.40 -12.29 5.60
CA GLN A 217 -3.62 -13.74 5.72
C GLN A 217 -5.05 -14.06 5.25
N ARG A 218 -5.20 -15.01 4.31
CA ARG A 218 -6.51 -15.35 3.70
C ARG A 218 -7.53 -15.77 4.74
N LYS A 219 -7.13 -16.63 5.69
CA LYS A 219 -8.03 -17.06 6.77
C LYS A 219 -8.53 -15.87 7.60
N TRP A 220 -7.64 -14.97 8.00
CA TRP A 220 -8.02 -13.78 8.77
C TRP A 220 -8.98 -12.88 7.97
N ALA A 221 -8.69 -12.66 6.68
CA ALA A 221 -9.54 -11.86 5.82
C ALA A 221 -10.95 -12.45 5.66
N LEU A 222 -11.07 -13.79 5.54
CA LEU A 222 -12.35 -14.51 5.49
C LEU A 222 -13.11 -14.38 6.80
N ASP A 223 -12.47 -14.60 7.94
CA ASP A 223 -13.09 -14.52 9.27
C ASP A 223 -13.55 -13.09 9.62
N ASN A 224 -12.98 -12.06 8.95
CA ASN A 224 -13.24 -10.65 9.19
C ASN A 224 -13.75 -9.91 7.95
N LYS A 225 -14.37 -10.62 7.02
CA LYS A 225 -14.69 -10.14 5.67
C LYS A 225 -15.37 -8.78 5.65
N GLU A 226 -16.43 -8.59 6.41
CA GLU A 226 -17.17 -7.32 6.46
C GLU A 226 -16.33 -6.15 6.96
N ASN A 227 -15.49 -6.36 7.99
CA ASN A 227 -14.60 -5.33 8.51
C ASN A 227 -13.52 -4.96 7.50
N VAL A 228 -12.98 -5.95 6.77
CA VAL A 228 -12.02 -5.73 5.68
C VAL A 228 -12.66 -4.89 4.58
N GLU A 229 -13.85 -5.28 4.11
CA GLU A 229 -14.59 -4.54 3.09
C GLU A 229 -14.89 -3.09 3.52
N ASN A 230 -15.28 -2.88 4.77
CA ASN A 230 -15.54 -1.56 5.34
C ASN A 230 -14.26 -0.71 5.43
N TYR A 231 -13.14 -1.31 5.85
CA TYR A 231 -11.83 -0.66 5.86
C TYR A 231 -11.40 -0.22 4.45
N LEU A 232 -11.49 -1.13 3.48
CA LEU A 232 -11.13 -0.85 2.10
C LEU A 232 -12.05 0.23 1.49
N ALA A 233 -13.34 0.25 1.84
CA ALA A 233 -14.26 1.31 1.40
C ALA A 233 -13.84 2.69 1.91
N ALA A 234 -13.42 2.80 3.18
CA ALA A 234 -12.89 4.03 3.73
C ALA A 234 -11.63 4.51 3.00
N ILE A 235 -10.73 3.57 2.62
CA ILE A 235 -9.53 3.88 1.86
C ILE A 235 -9.87 4.34 0.42
N ILE A 236 -10.83 3.70 -0.25
CA ILE A 236 -11.29 4.12 -1.58
C ILE A 236 -11.84 5.55 -1.54
N GLU A 237 -12.65 5.90 -0.54
CA GLU A 237 -13.15 7.27 -0.38
C GLU A 237 -12.01 8.26 -0.12
N ALA A 238 -11.03 7.89 0.71
CA ALA A 238 -9.87 8.72 0.97
C ALA A 238 -9.02 8.94 -0.30
N GLN A 239 -8.86 7.93 -1.13
CA GLN A 239 -8.12 8.05 -2.39
C GLN A 239 -8.87 8.90 -3.42
N ARG A 240 -10.19 8.76 -3.50
CA ARG A 240 -11.04 9.66 -4.33
C ARG A 240 -10.91 11.12 -3.90
N TRP A 241 -10.93 11.36 -2.58
CA TRP A 241 -10.76 12.69 -2.01
C TRP A 241 -9.37 13.26 -2.33
N LEU A 242 -8.31 12.44 -2.20
CA LEU A 242 -6.94 12.82 -2.54
C LEU A 242 -6.81 13.24 -4.01
N MET A 243 -7.45 12.51 -4.90
CA MET A 243 -7.34 12.71 -6.35
C MET A 243 -8.31 13.77 -6.88
N ASP A 244 -9.21 14.30 -6.07
CA ASP A 244 -10.08 15.39 -6.46
C ASP A 244 -9.28 16.70 -6.52
N PRO A 245 -9.19 17.38 -7.70
CA PRO A 245 -8.47 18.64 -7.84
C PRO A 245 -8.92 19.73 -6.88
N ALA A 246 -10.18 19.70 -6.42
CA ALA A 246 -10.69 20.64 -5.43
C ALA A 246 -9.97 20.54 -4.07
N ASN A 247 -9.39 19.40 -3.76
CA ASN A 247 -8.69 19.13 -2.50
C ASN A 247 -7.17 19.29 -2.61
N LYS A 248 -6.64 19.66 -3.80
CA LYS A 248 -5.19 19.73 -4.07
C LYS A 248 -4.41 20.44 -2.96
N GLN A 249 -4.83 21.65 -2.57
CA GLN A 249 -4.10 22.39 -1.55
C GLN A 249 -4.14 21.70 -0.20
N GLN A 250 -5.26 21.13 0.20
CA GLN A 250 -5.40 20.40 1.45
C GLN A 250 -4.51 19.14 1.48
N VAL A 251 -4.38 18.44 0.34
CA VAL A 251 -3.46 17.30 0.22
C VAL A 251 -2.00 17.74 0.37
N ILE A 252 -1.62 18.85 -0.28
CA ILE A 252 -0.26 19.42 -0.13
C ILE A 252 -0.01 19.82 1.34
N ASP A 253 -0.97 20.46 2.00
CA ASP A 253 -0.85 20.85 3.41
C ASP A 253 -0.70 19.63 4.33
N LEU A 254 -1.37 18.51 4.03
CA LEU A 254 -1.17 17.25 4.75
C LEU A 254 0.26 16.68 4.57
N TRP A 255 0.82 16.74 3.35
CA TRP A 255 2.21 16.36 3.14
C TRP A 255 3.20 17.20 3.94
N ILE A 256 2.91 18.49 4.10
CA ILE A 256 3.74 19.40 4.90
C ILE A 256 3.57 19.13 6.40
N SER A 257 2.35 19.06 6.89
CA SER A 257 2.06 19.00 8.35
C SER A 257 2.31 17.62 8.96
N ASP A 258 1.82 16.55 8.31
CA ASP A 258 1.86 15.19 8.85
C ASP A 258 3.11 14.40 8.43
N PHE A 259 3.73 14.78 7.30
CA PHE A 259 4.91 14.09 6.76
C PHE A 259 6.18 14.96 6.77
N HIS A 260 6.08 16.20 7.30
CA HIS A 260 7.19 17.14 7.45
C HIS A 260 7.97 17.43 6.16
N MET A 261 7.27 17.45 5.03
CA MET A 261 7.86 17.76 3.73
C MET A 261 8.02 19.28 3.56
N THR A 262 9.02 19.68 2.77
CA THR A 262 9.05 21.07 2.32
C THR A 262 7.90 21.35 1.36
N PRO A 263 7.40 22.58 1.23
CA PRO A 263 6.30 22.92 0.33
C PRO A 263 6.53 22.46 -1.12
N GLU A 264 7.77 22.59 -1.61
CA GLU A 264 8.12 22.21 -2.97
C GLU A 264 8.10 20.69 -3.18
N VAL A 265 8.58 19.91 -2.20
CA VAL A 265 8.53 18.45 -2.26
C VAL A 265 7.08 17.96 -2.15
N ALA A 266 6.29 18.56 -1.27
CA ALA A 266 4.89 18.25 -1.10
C ALA A 266 4.07 18.50 -2.38
N ALA A 267 4.25 19.67 -3.02
CA ALA A 267 3.61 19.99 -4.29
C ALA A 267 4.01 19.02 -5.41
N ALA A 268 5.30 18.72 -5.55
CA ALA A 268 5.77 17.77 -6.55
C ALA A 268 5.29 16.32 -6.27
N THR A 269 5.15 15.95 -4.98
CA THR A 269 4.60 14.65 -4.58
C THR A 269 3.13 14.56 -4.93
N TYR A 270 2.34 15.64 -4.77
CA TYR A 270 0.95 15.67 -5.22
C TYR A 270 0.85 15.41 -6.73
N GLU A 271 1.61 16.14 -7.56
CA GLU A 271 1.59 15.97 -9.01
C GLU A 271 2.00 14.53 -9.42
N SER A 272 2.96 13.96 -8.72
CA SER A 272 3.37 12.57 -8.90
C SER A 272 2.23 11.60 -8.53
N SER A 273 1.54 11.85 -7.43
CA SER A 273 0.48 10.97 -6.91
C SER A 273 -0.74 10.89 -7.84
N VAL A 274 -1.09 12.01 -8.49
CA VAL A 274 -2.23 12.06 -9.43
C VAL A 274 -1.84 11.75 -10.88
N ASN A 275 -0.57 11.45 -11.14
CA ASN A 275 -0.08 11.11 -12.48
C ASN A 275 -0.65 9.76 -12.92
N THR A 276 -1.14 9.69 -14.16
CA THR A 276 -1.71 8.47 -14.73
C THR A 276 -0.67 7.37 -14.99
N THR A 277 0.62 7.73 -15.04
CA THR A 277 1.71 6.77 -15.22
C THR A 277 2.30 6.41 -13.85
N GLY A 278 1.80 5.34 -13.26
CA GLY A 278 2.32 4.76 -12.01
C GLY A 278 1.98 5.55 -10.74
N GLY A 279 1.08 6.57 -10.81
CA GLY A 279 0.52 7.21 -9.63
C GLY A 279 -0.58 6.38 -8.97
N PHE A 280 -1.42 7.02 -8.16
CA PHE A 280 -2.57 6.37 -7.55
C PHE A 280 -3.68 6.13 -8.56
N GLU A 281 -4.28 4.95 -8.50
CA GLU A 281 -5.53 4.65 -9.19
C GLU A 281 -6.71 5.25 -8.41
N LYS A 282 -7.59 5.99 -9.08
CA LYS A 282 -8.67 6.78 -8.45
C LYS A 282 -9.51 5.98 -7.45
N ASP A 283 -9.83 4.75 -7.78
CA ASP A 283 -10.63 3.85 -6.95
C ASP A 283 -9.79 2.76 -6.27
N ALA A 284 -8.46 2.93 -6.24
CA ALA A 284 -7.51 1.96 -5.68
C ALA A 284 -7.62 0.54 -6.29
N ALA A 285 -8.03 0.42 -7.54
CA ALA A 285 -8.09 -0.87 -8.24
C ALA A 285 -6.69 -1.51 -8.31
N LEU A 286 -6.64 -2.83 -8.35
CA LEU A 286 -5.42 -3.54 -8.73
C LEU A 286 -5.19 -3.39 -10.24
N ASP A 287 -4.05 -2.84 -10.64
CA ASP A 287 -3.62 -2.86 -12.05
C ASP A 287 -3.26 -4.31 -12.42
N ILE A 288 -4.18 -4.98 -13.12
CA ILE A 288 -4.03 -6.39 -13.48
C ILE A 288 -2.83 -6.61 -14.41
N ASP A 289 -2.59 -5.72 -15.37
CA ASP A 289 -1.47 -5.85 -16.29
C ASP A 289 -0.15 -5.50 -15.60
N GLY A 290 -0.16 -4.50 -14.73
CA GLY A 290 0.96 -4.21 -13.84
C GLY A 290 1.28 -5.38 -12.91
N PHE A 291 0.27 -6.10 -12.39
CA PHE A 291 0.50 -7.28 -11.56
C PHE A 291 0.98 -8.50 -12.36
N LYS A 292 0.50 -8.70 -13.58
CA LYS A 292 1.09 -9.71 -14.49
C LYS A 292 2.59 -9.44 -14.72
N ASN A 293 2.98 -8.17 -14.85
CA ASN A 293 4.40 -7.81 -14.98
C ASN A 293 5.20 -8.11 -13.69
N VAL A 294 4.61 -7.94 -12.50
CA VAL A 294 5.23 -8.39 -11.24
C VAL A 294 5.54 -9.89 -11.30
N LEU A 295 4.56 -10.72 -11.68
CA LEU A 295 4.74 -12.18 -11.76
C LEU A 295 5.76 -12.56 -12.84
N LYS A 296 5.67 -11.95 -14.03
CA LYS A 296 6.63 -12.16 -15.13
C LYS A 296 8.05 -11.82 -14.70
N LEU A 297 8.23 -10.71 -14.01
CA LEU A 297 9.55 -10.26 -13.57
C LEU A 297 10.16 -11.21 -12.54
N ARG A 298 9.35 -11.76 -11.62
CA ARG A 298 9.78 -12.81 -10.69
C ARG A 298 10.17 -14.10 -11.40
N ALA A 299 9.40 -14.50 -12.41
CA ALA A 299 9.73 -15.67 -13.23
C ALA A 299 11.06 -15.48 -13.96
N GLU A 300 11.28 -14.31 -14.56
CA GLU A 300 12.46 -14.00 -15.35
C GLU A 300 13.72 -13.81 -14.50
N ILE A 301 13.63 -13.08 -13.41
CA ILE A 301 14.80 -12.64 -12.63
C ILE A 301 15.13 -13.61 -11.49
N GLU A 302 14.11 -14.15 -10.85
CA GLU A 302 14.28 -15.08 -9.71
C GLU A 302 14.12 -16.55 -10.12
N GLY A 303 13.82 -16.85 -11.40
CA GLY A 303 13.64 -18.22 -11.90
C GLY A 303 12.43 -18.94 -11.32
N GLN A 304 11.50 -18.21 -10.72
CA GLN A 304 10.31 -18.81 -10.11
C GLN A 304 9.45 -19.50 -11.16
N TRP A 305 8.75 -20.56 -10.75
CA TRP A 305 7.82 -21.36 -11.58
C TRP A 305 8.44 -21.89 -12.88
N GLY A 306 9.78 -22.05 -12.92
CA GLY A 306 10.47 -22.49 -14.14
C GLY A 306 10.29 -21.53 -15.34
N GLY A 307 10.07 -20.24 -15.06
CA GLY A 307 9.84 -19.23 -16.10
C GLY A 307 8.37 -19.05 -16.53
N HIS A 308 7.44 -19.83 -15.97
CA HIS A 308 6.01 -19.81 -16.34
C HIS A 308 5.14 -19.35 -15.15
N PRO A 309 4.92 -18.03 -14.98
CA PRO A 309 4.17 -17.52 -13.85
C PRO A 309 2.71 -17.98 -13.87
N PRO A 310 2.09 -18.25 -12.70
CA PRO A 310 0.68 -18.57 -12.59
C PRO A 310 -0.20 -17.35 -12.90
N GLY A 311 -1.50 -17.57 -13.03
CA GLY A 311 -2.48 -16.49 -13.19
C GLY A 311 -2.60 -15.63 -11.92
N VAL A 312 -3.10 -14.41 -12.09
CA VAL A 312 -3.27 -13.43 -11.01
C VAL A 312 -4.24 -13.91 -9.92
N GLU A 313 -5.21 -14.75 -10.29
CA GLU A 313 -6.23 -15.33 -9.40
C GLU A 313 -5.65 -16.19 -8.28
N LYS A 314 -4.43 -16.68 -8.42
CA LYS A 314 -3.72 -17.39 -7.35
C LYS A 314 -3.50 -16.49 -6.13
N TYR A 315 -3.30 -15.20 -6.34
CA TYR A 315 -2.88 -14.23 -5.31
C TYR A 315 -3.92 -13.17 -5.01
N TYR A 316 -4.83 -12.87 -5.94
CA TYR A 316 -5.78 -11.77 -5.84
C TYR A 316 -7.22 -12.26 -5.78
N ASP A 317 -7.97 -11.79 -4.79
CA ASP A 317 -9.42 -12.00 -4.69
C ASP A 317 -10.17 -10.67 -4.89
N PRO A 318 -10.74 -10.43 -6.07
CA PRO A 318 -11.45 -9.18 -6.38
C PRO A 318 -12.74 -9.01 -5.59
N SER A 319 -13.25 -10.04 -4.90
CA SER A 319 -14.53 -9.96 -4.19
C SER A 319 -14.52 -8.90 -3.09
N TYR A 320 -13.40 -8.74 -2.38
CA TYR A 320 -13.21 -7.73 -1.34
C TYR A 320 -13.25 -6.31 -1.92
N TYR A 321 -12.46 -6.08 -2.97
CA TYR A 321 -12.45 -4.79 -3.67
C TYR A 321 -13.83 -4.43 -4.22
N ASN A 322 -14.51 -5.35 -4.90
CA ASN A 322 -15.81 -5.11 -5.52
C ASN A 322 -16.87 -4.77 -4.46
N ALA A 323 -16.85 -5.43 -3.30
CA ALA A 323 -17.76 -5.12 -2.20
C ALA A 323 -17.43 -3.76 -1.57
N ALA A 324 -16.14 -3.46 -1.35
CA ALA A 324 -15.69 -2.17 -0.83
C ALA A 324 -16.07 -1.01 -1.77
N LEU A 325 -15.89 -1.19 -3.09
CA LEU A 325 -16.24 -0.20 -4.10
C LEU A 325 -17.74 0.16 -4.08
N LYS A 326 -18.62 -0.85 -3.93
CA LYS A 326 -20.07 -0.63 -3.77
C LYS A 326 -20.37 0.19 -2.51
N LYS A 327 -19.77 -0.20 -1.37
CA LYS A 327 -19.93 0.51 -0.08
C LYS A 327 -19.45 1.96 -0.18
N ALA A 328 -18.28 2.22 -0.78
CA ALA A 328 -17.73 3.55 -1.01
C ALA A 328 -18.57 4.42 -1.97
N SER A 329 -19.40 3.80 -2.81
CA SER A 329 -20.30 4.49 -3.74
C SER A 329 -21.71 4.68 -3.17
N GLY A 330 -21.98 4.30 -1.93
CA GLY A 330 -23.28 4.40 -1.29
C GLY A 330 -24.38 3.51 -1.92
N VAL A 331 -23.99 2.54 -2.75
CA VAL A 331 -24.90 1.56 -3.34
C VAL A 331 -25.11 0.44 -2.33
N LYS A 332 -26.37 0.31 -1.87
CA LYS A 332 -26.79 -0.78 -0.98
C LYS A 332 -26.99 -2.08 -1.74
#